data_9fb905de3e55f0149a33bcab89037646
#
_entry.id   9fb905de3e55f0149a33bcab89037646
#
_cell.length_a   1.000
_cell.length_b   1.000
_cell.length_c   1.000
_cell.angle_alpha   90.00
_cell.angle_beta   90.00
_cell.angle_gamma   90.00
#
_symmetry.space_group_name_H-M   'P 1'
#
loop_
_entity.id
_entity.type
_entity.pdbx_description
1 polymer ?
#
loop_
_entity_poly.entity_id
_entity_poly.type
_entity_poly.pdbx_seq_one_letter_code
_entity_poly.pdbx_strand_id
1 'polypeptide(L)'
;KKSDNVDSTAKNVYTIAVLADNHYMDPSLLIQDGPAFQDYLVTDGKLLAASDAIMKEAIQELIQAKPDLVLVPGDLTKDGELVGNVSVHLYLQQLIQAGIKVRVITGNHDIYNPHSYQYNGATKNRVQNIGPDKFRSIYSDCGYSDALYTDPYSLSYVSEPLPNLWLLAIDCCKYDNINDSIYTAGAIRPGTMKWVLDRLAEAAQKGKTVFGMMH
;
A
#
# COMPACT_ATOMS: atom_id res chain seq x y z
N LYS A 1 8.08 -51.39 -6.87
CA LYS A 1 8.53 -50.13 -7.50
C LYS A 1 7.53 -49.06 -7.10
N LYS A 2 7.86 -48.22 -6.12
CA LYS A 2 7.15 -46.97 -5.87
C LYS A 2 7.50 -46.00 -6.99
N SER A 3 6.53 -45.57 -7.77
CA SER A 3 6.68 -44.43 -8.67
C SER A 3 6.70 -43.17 -7.81
N ASP A 4 7.84 -42.54 -7.70
CA ASP A 4 7.94 -41.19 -7.18
C ASP A 4 7.24 -40.27 -8.19
N ASN A 5 6.00 -39.91 -7.87
CA ASN A 5 5.34 -38.79 -8.53
C ASN A 5 6.07 -37.51 -8.11
N VAL A 6 7.04 -37.12 -8.91
CA VAL A 6 7.58 -35.74 -8.85
C VAL A 6 6.44 -34.84 -9.29
N ASP A 7 5.91 -34.08 -8.36
CA ASP A 7 4.95 -33.02 -8.64
C ASP A 7 5.64 -31.96 -9.53
N SER A 8 5.42 -32.09 -10.85
CA SER A 8 6.10 -31.30 -11.89
C SER A 8 5.54 -29.89 -12.05
N THR A 9 4.83 -29.34 -11.05
CA THR A 9 4.16 -28.05 -11.12
C THR A 9 4.86 -26.93 -10.34
N ALA A 10 6.07 -27.13 -9.82
CA ALA A 10 6.82 -26.07 -9.17
C ALA A 10 7.18 -24.98 -10.20
N LYS A 11 6.52 -23.82 -10.13
CA LYS A 11 6.83 -22.65 -10.95
C LYS A 11 8.25 -22.16 -10.59
N ASN A 12 9.16 -22.17 -11.53
CA ASN A 12 10.56 -21.79 -11.32
C ASN A 12 10.82 -20.29 -11.45
N VAL A 13 9.85 -19.53 -12.01
CA VAL A 13 9.95 -18.08 -12.24
C VAL A 13 8.65 -17.44 -11.80
N TYR A 14 8.76 -16.42 -10.99
CA TYR A 14 7.63 -15.61 -10.55
C TYR A 14 7.74 -14.19 -11.11
N THR A 15 6.60 -13.61 -11.50
CA THR A 15 6.50 -12.23 -11.95
C THR A 15 5.94 -11.39 -10.82
N ILE A 16 6.67 -10.35 -10.44
CA ILE A 16 6.26 -9.38 -9.42
C ILE A 16 6.07 -8.04 -10.11
N ALA A 17 4.90 -7.44 -9.96
CA ALA A 17 4.61 -6.08 -10.38
C ALA A 17 4.64 -5.14 -9.17
N VAL A 18 5.00 -3.88 -9.41
CA VAL A 18 5.01 -2.82 -8.39
C VAL A 18 4.12 -1.69 -8.86
N LEU A 19 3.20 -1.26 -7.99
CA LEU A 19 2.29 -0.15 -8.20
C LEU A 19 2.49 0.85 -7.05
N ALA A 20 3.42 1.80 -7.22
CA ALA A 20 3.85 2.75 -6.19
C ALA A 20 3.31 4.15 -6.44
N ASP A 21 3.16 4.92 -5.37
CA ASP A 21 2.88 6.37 -5.42
C ASP A 21 1.64 6.72 -6.26
N ASN A 22 0.57 5.99 -6.05
CA ASN A 22 -0.67 6.15 -6.83
C ASN A 22 -1.33 7.50 -6.58
N HIS A 23 -1.19 8.05 -5.38
CA HIS A 23 -1.82 9.30 -4.93
C HIS A 23 -3.27 9.43 -5.43
N TYR A 24 -4.02 8.34 -5.28
CA TYR A 24 -5.39 8.25 -5.77
C TYR A 24 -6.29 9.30 -5.09
N MET A 25 -6.98 10.07 -5.89
CA MET A 25 -8.00 11.00 -5.45
C MET A 25 -9.37 10.47 -5.88
N ASP A 26 -10.21 10.13 -4.89
CA ASP A 26 -11.58 9.72 -5.18
C ASP A 26 -12.36 10.86 -5.87
N PRO A 27 -13.10 10.58 -6.96
CA PRO A 27 -13.85 11.60 -7.69
C PRO A 27 -14.84 12.42 -6.84
N SER A 28 -15.36 11.84 -5.77
CA SER A 28 -16.26 12.56 -4.84
C SER A 28 -15.57 13.67 -4.04
N LEU A 29 -14.24 13.70 -4.03
CA LEU A 29 -13.45 14.76 -3.38
C LEU A 29 -13.37 16.04 -4.23
N LEU A 30 -13.77 16.00 -5.50
CA LEU A 30 -13.84 17.17 -6.38
C LEU A 30 -15.30 17.38 -6.82
N ILE A 31 -16.07 18.13 -6.01
CA ILE A 31 -17.47 18.45 -6.34
C ILE A 31 -17.53 19.44 -7.51
N GLN A 32 -16.70 20.48 -7.43
CA GLN A 32 -16.56 21.50 -8.46
C GLN A 32 -15.11 21.94 -8.55
N ASP A 33 -14.53 21.90 -9.73
CA ASP A 33 -13.21 22.50 -9.97
C ASP A 33 -13.25 24.03 -9.80
N GLY A 34 -12.14 24.57 -9.32
CA GLY A 34 -12.01 25.98 -9.08
C GLY A 34 -10.75 26.36 -8.30
N PRO A 35 -10.66 27.62 -7.85
CA PRO A 35 -9.43 28.15 -7.25
C PRO A 35 -8.84 27.27 -6.14
N ALA A 36 -9.68 26.72 -5.25
CA ALA A 36 -9.17 25.93 -4.13
C ALA A 36 -8.45 24.64 -4.56
N PHE A 37 -8.91 23.99 -5.62
CA PHE A 37 -8.25 22.81 -6.17
C PHE A 37 -7.06 23.17 -7.05
N GLN A 38 -7.18 24.21 -7.85
CA GLN A 38 -6.09 24.70 -8.70
C GLN A 38 -4.90 25.18 -7.87
N ASP A 39 -5.11 25.87 -6.76
CA ASP A 39 -4.05 26.27 -5.81
C ASP A 39 -3.34 25.05 -5.23
N TYR A 40 -4.07 23.97 -4.94
CA TYR A 40 -3.46 22.70 -4.50
C TYR A 40 -2.57 22.13 -5.60
N LEU A 41 -3.05 22.04 -6.84
CA LEU A 41 -2.30 21.47 -7.97
C LEU A 41 -1.02 22.24 -8.30
N VAL A 42 -1.01 23.57 -8.13
CA VAL A 42 0.22 24.39 -8.35
C VAL A 42 1.37 23.95 -7.46
N THR A 43 1.06 23.49 -6.25
CA THR A 43 2.07 23.06 -5.26
C THR A 43 2.39 21.57 -5.32
N ASP A 44 1.53 20.75 -5.90
CA ASP A 44 1.63 19.29 -5.83
C ASP A 44 2.16 18.66 -7.14
N GLY A 45 1.78 19.18 -8.30
CA GLY A 45 2.24 18.67 -9.60
C GLY A 45 1.71 17.29 -10.00
N LYS A 46 0.83 16.67 -9.23
CA LYS A 46 0.24 15.35 -9.49
C LYS A 46 -0.98 15.43 -10.42
N LEU A 47 -1.23 14.37 -11.20
CA LEU A 47 -2.39 14.28 -12.10
C LEU A 47 -3.67 13.83 -11.37
N LEU A 48 -4.01 14.48 -10.25
CA LEU A 48 -5.05 14.03 -9.34
C LEU A 48 -6.43 13.92 -9.99
N ALA A 49 -6.80 14.86 -10.85
CA ALA A 49 -8.09 14.82 -11.55
C ALA A 49 -8.23 13.61 -12.50
N ALA A 50 -7.11 13.04 -12.94
CA ALA A 50 -7.06 11.86 -13.81
C ALA A 50 -6.76 10.57 -13.03
N SER A 51 -6.51 10.64 -11.73
CA SER A 51 -6.00 9.50 -10.93
C SER A 51 -6.95 8.29 -10.95
N ASP A 52 -8.26 8.51 -10.99
CA ASP A 52 -9.25 7.43 -11.08
C ASP A 52 -9.15 6.69 -12.43
N ALA A 53 -9.05 7.42 -13.54
CA ALA A 53 -8.88 6.83 -14.85
C ALA A 53 -7.54 6.07 -14.98
N ILE A 54 -6.46 6.65 -14.43
CA ILE A 54 -5.13 6.03 -14.39
C ILE A 54 -5.16 4.75 -13.56
N MET A 55 -5.74 4.79 -12.36
CA MET A 55 -5.85 3.62 -11.48
C MET A 55 -6.65 2.51 -12.16
N LYS A 56 -7.79 2.85 -12.77
CA LYS A 56 -8.63 1.89 -13.49
C LYS A 56 -7.86 1.18 -14.60
N GLU A 57 -7.12 1.91 -15.42
CA GLU A 57 -6.33 1.34 -16.51
C GLU A 57 -5.18 0.48 -15.97
N ALA A 58 -4.44 0.95 -14.97
CA ALA A 58 -3.36 0.17 -14.33
C ALA A 58 -3.86 -1.17 -13.78
N ILE A 59 -5.04 -1.20 -13.15
CA ILE A 59 -5.65 -2.45 -12.67
C ILE A 59 -6.02 -3.38 -13.83
N GLN A 60 -6.55 -2.85 -14.93
CA GLN A 60 -6.89 -3.66 -16.11
C GLN A 60 -5.63 -4.27 -16.76
N GLU A 61 -4.58 -3.48 -16.90
CA GLU A 61 -3.28 -3.96 -17.41
C GLU A 61 -2.69 -5.06 -16.52
N LEU A 62 -2.74 -4.89 -15.18
CA LEU A 62 -2.27 -5.89 -14.23
C LEU A 62 -3.09 -7.19 -14.31
N ILE A 63 -4.42 -7.09 -14.46
CA ILE A 63 -5.28 -8.28 -14.65
C ILE A 63 -4.91 -9.01 -15.94
N GLN A 64 -4.60 -8.29 -17.02
CA GLN A 64 -4.17 -8.89 -18.29
C GLN A 64 -2.77 -9.51 -18.20
N ALA A 65 -1.83 -8.83 -17.55
CA ALA A 65 -0.45 -9.28 -17.37
C ALA A 65 -0.33 -10.49 -16.44
N LYS A 66 -1.28 -10.65 -15.51
CA LYS A 66 -1.35 -11.76 -14.54
C LYS A 66 -0.04 -11.99 -13.76
N PRO A 67 0.52 -10.98 -13.10
CA PRO A 67 1.67 -11.21 -12.23
C PRO A 67 1.28 -12.14 -11.08
N ASP A 68 2.26 -12.82 -10.49
CA ASP A 68 2.05 -13.68 -9.34
C ASP A 68 1.82 -12.88 -8.05
N LEU A 69 2.37 -11.67 -8.02
CA LEU A 69 2.33 -10.77 -6.87
C LEU A 69 2.34 -9.32 -7.34
N VAL A 70 1.50 -8.49 -6.74
CA VAL A 70 1.53 -7.02 -6.86
C VAL A 70 1.93 -6.44 -5.51
N LEU A 71 2.97 -5.61 -5.51
CA LEU A 71 3.43 -4.83 -4.37
C LEU A 71 2.96 -3.38 -4.50
N VAL A 72 2.41 -2.83 -3.42
CA VAL A 72 1.93 -1.44 -3.35
C VAL A 72 2.63 -0.74 -2.19
N PRO A 73 3.84 -0.20 -2.44
CA PRO A 73 4.70 0.34 -1.40
C PRO A 73 4.37 1.80 -1.03
N GLY A 74 3.17 2.05 -0.54
CA GLY A 74 2.79 3.35 0.03
C GLY A 74 2.31 4.43 -0.95
N ASP A 75 1.90 5.56 -0.37
CA ASP A 75 1.26 6.71 -1.02
C ASP A 75 0.10 6.28 -1.96
N LEU A 76 -0.77 5.43 -1.41
CA LEU A 76 -1.91 4.87 -2.10
C LEU A 76 -2.93 5.95 -2.44
N THR A 77 -3.11 6.90 -1.52
CA THR A 77 -4.13 7.96 -1.59
C THR A 77 -3.51 9.34 -1.68
N LYS A 78 -4.29 10.30 -2.13
CA LYS A 78 -3.86 11.70 -2.22
C LYS A 78 -3.37 12.22 -0.85
N ASP A 79 -4.22 12.12 0.17
CA ASP A 79 -3.93 12.62 1.51
C ASP A 79 -4.67 11.83 2.62
N GLY A 80 -4.75 10.50 2.51
CA GLY A 80 -5.26 9.64 3.58
C GLY A 80 -6.77 9.70 3.80
N GLU A 81 -7.53 10.22 2.86
CA GLU A 81 -8.99 10.29 2.95
C GLU A 81 -9.60 8.89 3.08
N LEU A 82 -10.57 8.73 3.99
CA LEU A 82 -11.24 7.44 4.17
C LEU A 82 -11.86 6.95 2.86
N VAL A 83 -12.53 7.83 2.11
CA VAL A 83 -13.17 7.47 0.84
C VAL A 83 -12.11 7.01 -0.19
N GLY A 84 -10.98 7.71 -0.27
CA GLY A 84 -9.87 7.34 -1.16
C GLY A 84 -9.31 5.96 -0.81
N ASN A 85 -9.05 5.69 0.47
CA ASN A 85 -8.56 4.37 0.91
C ASN A 85 -9.56 3.23 0.61
N VAL A 86 -10.87 3.48 0.79
CA VAL A 86 -11.90 2.49 0.44
C VAL A 86 -11.92 2.22 -1.05
N SER A 87 -11.85 3.26 -1.89
CA SER A 87 -11.86 3.13 -3.35
C SER A 87 -10.61 2.43 -3.87
N VAL A 88 -9.43 2.76 -3.35
CA VAL A 88 -8.18 2.03 -3.69
C VAL A 88 -8.31 0.55 -3.33
N HIS A 89 -8.81 0.23 -2.13
CA HIS A 89 -9.02 -1.16 -1.74
C HIS A 89 -9.97 -1.89 -2.71
N LEU A 90 -11.06 -1.25 -3.15
CA LEU A 90 -11.97 -1.84 -4.14
C LEU A 90 -11.28 -2.12 -5.49
N TYR A 91 -10.35 -1.27 -5.93
CA TYR A 91 -9.50 -1.53 -7.08
C TYR A 91 -8.58 -2.73 -6.86
N LEU A 92 -7.89 -2.79 -5.72
CA LEU A 92 -7.00 -3.91 -5.38
C LEU A 92 -7.75 -5.23 -5.23
N GLN A 93 -8.99 -5.21 -4.76
CA GLN A 93 -9.84 -6.40 -4.70
C GLN A 93 -10.10 -7.02 -6.09
N GLN A 94 -10.11 -6.23 -7.17
CA GLN A 94 -10.24 -6.77 -8.53
C GLN A 94 -9.04 -7.66 -8.90
N LEU A 95 -7.83 -7.28 -8.46
CA LEU A 95 -6.62 -8.09 -8.62
C LEU A 95 -6.73 -9.40 -7.83
N ILE A 96 -7.18 -9.31 -6.57
CA ILE A 96 -7.35 -10.48 -5.70
C ILE A 96 -8.40 -11.44 -6.30
N GLN A 97 -9.50 -10.92 -6.80
CA GLN A 97 -10.55 -11.71 -7.48
C GLN A 97 -10.05 -12.36 -8.78
N ALA A 98 -9.09 -11.73 -9.45
CA ALA A 98 -8.39 -12.31 -10.61
C ALA A 98 -7.32 -13.36 -10.22
N GLY A 99 -7.17 -13.68 -8.93
CA GLY A 99 -6.21 -14.66 -8.41
C GLY A 99 -4.79 -14.11 -8.21
N ILE A 100 -4.58 -12.79 -8.30
CA ILE A 100 -3.30 -12.12 -8.10
C ILE A 100 -3.14 -11.80 -6.62
N LYS A 101 -1.99 -12.13 -6.04
CA LYS A 101 -1.67 -11.75 -4.66
C LYS A 101 -1.29 -10.28 -4.58
N VAL A 102 -1.83 -9.57 -3.59
CA VAL A 102 -1.55 -8.15 -3.37
C VAL A 102 -0.96 -7.95 -1.99
N ARG A 103 0.05 -7.08 -1.88
CA ARG A 103 0.66 -6.69 -0.60
C ARG A 103 0.84 -5.19 -0.56
N VAL A 104 0.37 -4.56 0.52
CA VAL A 104 0.45 -3.11 0.72
C VAL A 104 1.27 -2.77 1.96
N ILE A 105 1.88 -1.61 1.95
CA ILE A 105 2.37 -0.91 3.13
C ILE A 105 1.96 0.56 3.03
N THR A 106 1.89 1.27 4.15
CA THR A 106 1.53 2.69 4.18
C THR A 106 2.65 3.57 3.63
N GLY A 107 2.28 4.67 2.96
CA GLY A 107 3.13 5.81 2.67
C GLY A 107 2.86 6.97 3.64
N ASN A 108 3.61 8.05 3.48
CA ASN A 108 3.49 9.23 4.33
C ASN A 108 2.21 10.04 4.06
N HIS A 109 1.57 9.85 2.90
CA HIS A 109 0.28 10.48 2.59
C HIS A 109 -0.92 9.75 3.21
N ASP A 110 -0.84 8.46 3.54
CA ASP A 110 -2.00 7.59 3.74
C ASP A 110 -2.66 7.68 5.12
N ILE A 111 -1.93 8.14 6.15
CA ILE A 111 -2.37 8.07 7.56
C ILE A 111 -2.19 9.41 8.25
N TYR A 112 -3.24 9.83 9.02
CA TYR A 112 -3.28 11.07 9.81
C TYR A 112 -2.88 12.33 9.04
N ASN A 113 -3.17 12.36 7.74
CA ASN A 113 -2.76 13.46 6.89
C ASN A 113 -3.61 14.71 7.17
N PRO A 114 -2.99 15.87 7.44
CA PRO A 114 -3.71 17.10 7.73
C PRO A 114 -4.35 17.74 6.49
N HIS A 115 -4.04 17.24 5.27
CA HIS A 115 -4.52 17.79 4.00
C HIS A 115 -5.66 16.97 3.37
N SER A 116 -6.36 16.16 4.15
CA SER A 116 -7.55 15.44 3.70
C SER A 116 -8.72 16.40 3.44
N TYR A 117 -8.90 16.81 2.21
CA TYR A 117 -9.92 17.79 1.80
C TYR A 117 -10.77 17.32 0.63
N GLN A 118 -12.04 17.78 0.66
CA GLN A 118 -12.96 17.84 -0.47
C GLN A 118 -12.99 19.27 -1.01
N TYR A 119 -13.00 19.43 -2.33
CA TYR A 119 -12.94 20.70 -3.03
C TYR A 119 -14.28 21.05 -3.69
N ASN A 120 -14.71 22.31 -3.55
CA ASN A 120 -15.93 22.82 -4.16
C ASN A 120 -15.75 24.28 -4.57
N GLY A 121 -15.36 24.52 -5.81
CA GLY A 121 -15.08 25.84 -6.36
C GLY A 121 -13.94 26.54 -5.62
N ALA A 122 -14.26 27.64 -4.93
CA ALA A 122 -13.30 28.43 -4.15
C ALA A 122 -13.09 27.91 -2.72
N THR A 123 -13.78 26.84 -2.30
CA THR A 123 -13.73 26.33 -0.94
C THR A 123 -13.17 24.90 -0.87
N LYS A 124 -12.57 24.57 0.27
CA LYS A 124 -12.19 23.20 0.62
C LYS A 124 -12.68 22.90 2.03
N ASN A 125 -13.21 21.69 2.21
CA ASN A 125 -13.72 21.22 3.50
C ASN A 125 -12.92 19.99 3.95
N ARG A 126 -12.54 19.92 5.22
CA ARG A 126 -11.92 18.73 5.77
C ARG A 126 -12.87 17.55 5.66
N VAL A 127 -12.32 16.40 5.24
CA VAL A 127 -13.01 15.11 5.24
C VAL A 127 -12.33 14.15 6.21
N GLN A 128 -12.99 13.04 6.47
CA GLN A 128 -12.46 12.02 7.36
C GLN A 128 -11.17 11.40 6.76
N ASN A 129 -10.08 11.47 7.52
CA ASN A 129 -8.88 10.68 7.27
C ASN A 129 -8.85 9.42 8.15
N ILE A 130 -7.82 8.60 7.99
CA ILE A 130 -7.69 7.34 8.72
C ILE A 130 -6.40 7.30 9.56
N GLY A 131 -6.42 6.46 10.60
CA GLY A 131 -5.25 6.09 11.39
C GLY A 131 -4.79 4.66 11.08
N PRO A 132 -3.70 4.19 11.75
CA PRO A 132 -3.08 2.89 11.50
C PRO A 132 -4.03 1.69 11.59
N ASP A 133 -4.89 1.65 12.62
CA ASP A 133 -5.82 0.53 12.80
C ASP A 133 -6.86 0.47 11.68
N LYS A 134 -7.32 1.63 11.21
CA LYS A 134 -8.25 1.70 10.10
C LYS A 134 -7.60 1.30 8.78
N PHE A 135 -6.33 1.69 8.55
CA PHE A 135 -5.54 1.25 7.40
C PHE A 135 -5.41 -0.27 7.40
N ARG A 136 -4.95 -0.87 8.51
CA ARG A 136 -4.85 -2.33 8.66
C ARG A 136 -6.19 -3.05 8.42
N SER A 137 -7.29 -2.46 8.88
CA SER A 137 -8.64 -3.02 8.70
C SER A 137 -9.10 -2.96 7.25
N ILE A 138 -8.89 -1.84 6.54
CA ILE A 138 -9.29 -1.68 5.13
C ILE A 138 -8.50 -2.65 4.25
N TYR A 139 -7.18 -2.72 4.43
CA TYR A 139 -6.30 -3.54 3.61
C TYR A 139 -5.99 -4.91 4.21
N SER A 140 -6.91 -5.45 5.03
CA SER A 140 -6.69 -6.72 5.73
C SER A 140 -6.35 -7.88 4.80
N ASP A 141 -7.00 -7.99 3.66
CA ASP A 141 -6.79 -9.01 2.63
C ASP A 141 -5.59 -8.73 1.69
N CYS A 142 -4.94 -7.56 1.88
CA CYS A 142 -3.74 -7.17 1.16
C CYS A 142 -2.44 -7.42 1.96
N GLY A 143 -2.42 -8.47 2.79
CA GLY A 143 -1.22 -8.94 3.50
C GLY A 143 -1.32 -8.97 5.02
N TYR A 144 -2.26 -8.24 5.64
CA TYR A 144 -2.35 -8.20 7.10
C TYR A 144 -3.04 -9.41 7.71
N SER A 145 -4.07 -9.97 7.05
CA SER A 145 -4.83 -11.12 7.58
C SER A 145 -4.08 -12.44 7.47
N ASP A 146 -3.17 -12.57 6.51
CA ASP A 146 -2.33 -13.76 6.30
C ASP A 146 -0.85 -13.52 6.65
N ALA A 147 -0.57 -12.46 7.44
CA ALA A 147 0.77 -12.17 7.93
C ALA A 147 1.27 -13.29 8.84
N LEU A 148 2.50 -13.75 8.60
CA LEU A 148 3.20 -14.68 9.49
C LEU A 148 3.58 -14.01 10.81
N TYR A 149 3.97 -12.73 10.73
CA TYR A 149 4.37 -11.90 11.87
C TYR A 149 3.92 -10.47 11.63
N THR A 150 3.46 -9.82 12.70
CA THR A 150 3.14 -8.39 12.73
C THR A 150 4.02 -7.69 13.74
N ASP A 151 4.49 -6.48 13.41
CA ASP A 151 5.24 -5.65 14.34
C ASP A 151 4.29 -4.98 15.35
N PRO A 152 4.54 -5.08 16.66
CA PRO A 152 3.71 -4.40 17.67
C PRO A 152 3.90 -2.88 17.73
N TYR A 153 4.91 -2.33 17.04
CA TYR A 153 5.27 -0.91 17.11
C TYR A 153 4.87 -0.11 15.87
N SER A 154 4.48 -0.80 14.78
CA SER A 154 4.18 -0.17 13.49
C SER A 154 3.22 -1.01 12.65
N LEU A 155 2.96 -0.57 11.42
CA LEU A 155 2.21 -1.36 10.44
C LEU A 155 3.08 -2.39 9.70
N SER A 156 4.34 -2.59 10.12
CA SER A 156 5.22 -3.58 9.49
C SER A 156 4.73 -5.01 9.70
N TYR A 157 4.95 -5.86 8.72
CA TYR A 157 4.60 -7.28 8.79
C TYR A 157 5.52 -8.13 7.91
N VAL A 158 5.52 -9.45 8.16
CA VAL A 158 6.10 -10.46 7.27
C VAL A 158 4.99 -11.35 6.75
N SER A 159 4.99 -11.61 5.45
CA SER A 159 4.15 -12.62 4.80
C SER A 159 5.00 -13.53 3.90
N GLU A 160 4.45 -14.68 3.49
CA GLU A 160 5.06 -15.57 2.49
C GLU A 160 4.14 -15.63 1.25
N PRO A 161 4.10 -14.57 0.44
CA PRO A 161 3.19 -14.51 -0.71
C PRO A 161 3.56 -15.52 -1.81
N LEU A 162 4.83 -15.89 -1.92
CA LEU A 162 5.32 -16.88 -2.87
C LEU A 162 6.13 -17.94 -2.13
N PRO A 163 6.21 -19.19 -2.63
CA PRO A 163 6.95 -20.26 -1.97
C PRO A 163 8.39 -19.86 -1.67
N ASN A 164 8.78 -20.03 -0.42
CA ASN A 164 10.12 -19.72 0.08
C ASN A 164 10.55 -18.25 0.01
N LEU A 165 9.64 -17.33 -0.31
CA LEU A 165 9.88 -15.89 -0.37
C LEU A 165 9.18 -15.20 0.80
N TRP A 166 9.93 -14.72 1.77
CA TRP A 166 9.41 -13.82 2.78
C TRP A 166 9.42 -12.37 2.28
N LEU A 167 8.24 -11.77 2.24
CA LEU A 167 8.09 -10.33 2.06
C LEU A 167 8.12 -9.67 3.43
N LEU A 168 9.11 -8.79 3.64
CA LEU A 168 9.23 -7.94 4.81
C LEU A 168 8.73 -6.54 4.43
N ALA A 169 7.48 -6.24 4.76
CA ALA A 169 6.88 -4.93 4.57
C ALA A 169 7.19 -4.05 5.79
N ILE A 170 7.91 -2.96 5.59
CA ILE A 170 8.42 -2.09 6.66
C ILE A 170 7.71 -0.74 6.60
N ASP A 171 6.99 -0.41 7.65
CA ASP A 171 6.46 0.93 7.88
C ASP A 171 7.54 1.83 8.50
N CYS A 172 8.04 2.75 7.70
CA CYS A 172 9.01 3.75 8.10
C CYS A 172 8.45 5.18 8.04
N CYS A 173 7.14 5.34 7.92
CA CYS A 173 6.51 6.65 7.86
C CYS A 173 6.37 7.30 9.24
N LYS A 174 6.56 8.62 9.28
CA LYS A 174 6.37 9.44 10.47
C LYS A 174 4.99 10.04 10.45
N TYR A 175 4.06 9.46 11.19
CA TYR A 175 2.69 9.98 11.34
C TYR A 175 2.27 10.17 12.79
N ASP A 176 3.19 9.98 13.76
CA ASP A 176 2.90 9.99 15.20
C ASP A 176 2.70 11.40 15.76
N ASN A 177 3.28 12.42 15.12
CA ASN A 177 3.29 13.81 15.55
C ASN A 177 3.05 14.77 14.38
N ILE A 178 1.97 14.58 13.65
CA ILE A 178 1.65 15.45 12.52
C ILE A 178 0.94 16.69 13.02
N ASN A 179 1.69 17.76 13.26
CA ASN A 179 1.16 19.09 13.50
C ASN A 179 1.07 19.83 12.17
N ASP A 180 -0.04 19.70 11.44
CA ASP A 180 -0.34 20.40 10.18
C ASP A 180 0.75 20.26 9.08
N SER A 181 1.60 19.26 9.17
CA SER A 181 2.66 18.98 8.20
C SER A 181 2.77 17.49 7.88
N ILE A 182 3.07 17.17 6.62
CA ILE A 182 3.41 15.82 6.20
C ILE A 182 4.92 15.69 6.26
N TYR A 183 5.40 14.61 6.89
CA TYR A 183 6.81 14.29 6.88
C TYR A 183 7.14 13.43 5.65
N THR A 184 8.02 13.92 4.79
CA THR A 184 8.55 13.17 3.65
C THR A 184 9.77 12.32 4.03
N ALA A 185 10.47 12.71 5.11
CA ALA A 185 11.58 11.92 5.63
C ALA A 185 11.06 10.81 6.55
N GLY A 186 11.36 9.56 6.20
CA GLY A 186 11.01 8.40 7.01
C GLY A 186 11.89 8.22 8.26
N ALA A 187 11.48 7.31 9.14
CA ALA A 187 12.31 6.76 10.21
C ALA A 187 11.77 5.39 10.64
N ILE A 188 12.65 4.42 10.78
CA ILE A 188 12.29 3.14 11.39
C ILE A 188 12.36 3.30 12.91
N ARG A 189 11.25 3.01 13.62
CA ARG A 189 11.20 3.08 15.09
C ARG A 189 12.20 2.09 15.70
N PRO A 190 12.83 2.40 16.85
CA PRO A 190 13.80 1.48 17.45
C PRO A 190 13.25 0.08 17.74
N GLY A 191 11.98 -0.02 18.18
CA GLY A 191 11.31 -1.31 18.39
C GLY A 191 11.12 -2.07 17.09
N THR A 192 10.67 -1.40 16.04
CA THR A 192 10.53 -1.95 14.68
C THR A 192 11.88 -2.41 14.13
N MET A 193 12.96 -1.64 14.32
CA MET A 193 14.30 -2.02 13.87
C MET A 193 14.74 -3.35 14.53
N LYS A 194 14.57 -3.47 15.84
CA LYS A 194 14.86 -4.72 16.54
C LYS A 194 14.03 -5.88 15.99
N TRP A 195 12.73 -5.66 15.82
CA TRP A 195 11.81 -6.66 15.27
C TRP A 195 12.22 -7.09 13.85
N VAL A 196 12.61 -6.16 12.97
CA VAL A 196 13.12 -6.45 11.62
C VAL A 196 14.35 -7.34 11.68
N LEU A 197 15.34 -7.01 12.53
CA LEU A 197 16.56 -7.81 12.68
C LEU A 197 16.27 -9.23 13.19
N ASP A 198 15.34 -9.37 14.14
CA ASP A 198 14.91 -10.69 14.63
C ASP A 198 14.23 -11.51 13.50
N ARG A 199 13.43 -10.88 12.64
CA ARG A 199 12.78 -11.57 11.49
C ARG A 199 13.79 -11.97 10.42
N LEU A 200 14.78 -11.13 10.14
CA LEU A 200 15.86 -11.44 9.19
C LEU A 200 16.71 -12.62 9.69
N ALA A 201 17.06 -12.63 10.97
CA ALA A 201 17.80 -13.75 11.57
C ALA A 201 17.01 -15.07 11.48
N GLU A 202 15.70 -15.01 11.75
CA GLU A 202 14.82 -16.18 11.64
C GLU A 202 14.69 -16.66 10.18
N ALA A 203 14.53 -15.74 9.22
CA ALA A 203 14.47 -16.05 7.80
C ALA A 203 15.76 -16.79 7.35
N ALA A 204 16.92 -16.30 7.78
CA ALA A 204 18.21 -16.95 7.48
C ALA A 204 18.28 -18.36 8.07
N GLN A 205 17.85 -18.57 9.33
CA GLN A 205 17.82 -19.90 9.95
C GLN A 205 16.88 -20.87 9.21
N LYS A 206 15.78 -20.35 8.67
CA LYS A 206 14.80 -21.13 7.90
C LYS A 206 15.14 -21.26 6.42
N GLY A 207 16.26 -20.71 5.96
CA GLY A 207 16.68 -20.72 4.56
C GLY A 207 15.71 -19.96 3.62
N LYS A 208 15.01 -18.95 4.13
CA LYS A 208 14.06 -18.15 3.34
C LYS A 208 14.78 -17.06 2.56
N THR A 209 14.34 -16.86 1.31
CA THR A 209 14.70 -15.64 0.57
C THR A 209 13.87 -14.48 1.11
N VAL A 210 14.49 -13.33 1.36
CA VAL A 210 13.78 -12.14 1.86
C VAL A 210 13.77 -11.05 0.80
N PHE A 211 12.60 -10.47 0.59
CA PHE A 211 12.40 -9.26 -0.21
C PHE A 211 11.82 -8.16 0.69
N GLY A 212 12.43 -6.98 0.68
CA GLY A 212 11.98 -5.82 1.45
C GLY A 212 11.05 -4.92 0.63
N MET A 213 9.97 -4.45 1.26
CA MET A 213 9.07 -3.42 0.72
C MET A 213 8.91 -2.31 1.74
N MET A 214 9.15 -1.07 1.34
CA MET A 214 8.96 0.13 2.16
C MET A 214 8.70 1.34 1.27
N HIS A 215 8.13 2.38 1.89
CA HIS A 215 7.94 3.68 1.24
C HIS A 215 8.92 4.71 1.82
#